data_7bec692d5235b6faf625f577790b721c
#
_entry.id   7bec692d5235b6faf625f577790b721c
#
_cell.length_a   1.000
_cell.length_b   1.000
_cell.length_c   1.000
_cell.angle_alpha   90.00
_cell.angle_beta   90.00
_cell.angle_gamma   90.00
#
_symmetry.space_group_name_H-M   'P 1'
#
loop_
_entity.id
_entity.type
_entity.pdbx_description
1 polymer ?
#
loop_
_entity_poly.entity_id
_entity_poly.type
_entity_poly.pdbx_seq_one_letter_code
_entity_poly.pdbx_strand_id
1 'polypeptide(L)'
;WRFVLRKLLAGPLYAAAGLPLPASTRPLLEQARAILPTLRPIGELVTYIGEAVTELRGGSDIVLNVAPQGCMVSSMGELLTPAIEGLEDAPGRGCIQHLFSAEGDINEELLTLSVLKSLGPERYFMRAAA
;
A
#
# COMPACT_ATOMS: atom_id res chain seq x y z
N TRP A 1 -10.35 13.34 22.11
CA TRP A 1 -11.22 13.52 20.94
C TRP A 1 -10.96 12.48 19.84
N ARG A 2 -9.72 12.27 19.37
CA ARG A 2 -9.38 11.30 18.32
C ARG A 2 -9.84 9.87 18.65
N PHE A 3 -9.66 9.43 19.89
CA PHE A 3 -10.09 8.11 20.35
C PHE A 3 -11.62 7.94 20.32
N VAL A 4 -12.33 8.97 20.76
CA VAL A 4 -13.81 8.99 20.77
C VAL A 4 -14.35 8.97 19.34
N LEU A 5 -13.86 9.86 18.47
CA LEU A 5 -14.27 9.89 17.06
C LEU A 5 -13.98 8.56 16.35
N ARG A 6 -12.82 7.98 16.62
CA ARG A 6 -12.44 6.71 16.01
C ARG A 6 -13.32 5.53 16.45
N LYS A 7 -13.60 5.41 17.76
CA LYS A 7 -14.41 4.30 18.29
C LYS A 7 -15.90 4.48 18.11
N LEU A 8 -16.43 5.69 18.31
CA LEU A 8 -17.87 5.91 18.32
C LEU A 8 -18.46 6.24 16.95
N LEU A 9 -17.67 6.86 16.06
CA LEU A 9 -18.15 7.23 14.71
C LEU A 9 -17.52 6.37 13.62
N ALA A 10 -16.21 6.34 13.54
CA ALA A 10 -15.54 5.61 12.46
C ALA A 10 -15.71 4.09 12.61
N GLY A 11 -15.56 3.53 13.82
CA GLY A 11 -15.66 2.11 14.05
C GLY A 11 -16.95 1.48 13.52
N PRO A 12 -18.13 1.96 13.90
CA PRO A 12 -19.40 1.44 13.40
C PRO A 12 -19.58 1.58 11.89
N LEU A 13 -19.12 2.69 11.30
CA LEU A 13 -19.21 2.92 9.85
C LEU A 13 -18.34 1.93 9.08
N TYR A 14 -17.08 1.74 9.50
CA TYR A 14 -16.20 0.76 8.87
C TYR A 14 -16.70 -0.67 9.03
N ALA A 15 -17.24 -1.02 10.22
CA ALA A 15 -17.84 -2.32 10.45
C ALA A 15 -19.07 -2.55 9.56
N ALA A 16 -19.95 -1.56 9.40
CA ALA A 16 -21.11 -1.63 8.53
C ALA A 16 -20.73 -1.78 7.04
N ALA A 17 -19.59 -1.21 6.65
CA ALA A 17 -19.04 -1.31 5.29
C ALA A 17 -18.26 -2.63 5.07
N GLY A 18 -18.06 -3.46 6.10
CA GLY A 18 -17.20 -4.65 6.01
C GLY A 18 -15.73 -4.36 5.82
N LEU A 19 -15.28 -3.14 6.16
CA LEU A 19 -13.92 -2.69 5.98
C LEU A 19 -13.15 -2.70 7.31
N PRO A 20 -11.84 -3.01 7.30
CA PRO A 20 -11.02 -2.86 8.48
C PRO A 20 -10.84 -1.38 8.84
N LEU A 21 -10.83 -1.09 10.14
CA LEU A 21 -10.56 0.27 10.60
C LEU A 21 -9.10 0.64 10.26
N PRO A 22 -8.83 1.80 9.62
CA PRO A 22 -7.48 2.20 9.26
C PRO A 22 -6.51 2.13 10.45
N ALA A 23 -5.28 1.72 10.20
CA ALA A 23 -4.25 1.68 11.24
C ALA A 23 -4.05 3.06 11.89
N SER A 24 -3.63 3.10 13.14
CA SER A 24 -3.23 4.35 13.75
C SER A 24 -1.87 4.80 13.22
N THR A 25 -1.61 6.08 13.18
CA THR A 25 -0.37 6.65 12.62
C THR A 25 0.90 6.13 13.32
N ARG A 26 0.85 5.91 14.63
CA ARG A 26 2.03 5.49 15.38
C ARG A 26 2.59 4.12 14.95
N PRO A 27 1.81 3.05 14.84
CA PRO A 27 2.29 1.78 14.28
C PRO A 27 2.86 1.93 12.86
N LEU A 28 2.23 2.74 12.00
CA LEU A 28 2.74 2.99 10.65
C LEU A 28 4.13 3.64 10.67
N LEU A 29 4.34 4.64 11.53
CA LEU A 29 5.65 5.27 11.71
C LEU A 29 6.72 4.25 12.16
N GLU A 30 6.37 3.32 13.05
CA GLU A 30 7.30 2.27 13.47
C GLU A 30 7.63 1.30 12.32
N GLN A 31 6.66 0.94 11.49
CA GLN A 31 6.90 0.10 10.30
C GLN A 31 7.83 0.79 9.29
N ALA A 32 7.70 2.10 9.11
CA ALA A 32 8.55 2.87 8.21
C ALA A 32 10.05 2.85 8.59
N ARG A 33 10.39 2.54 9.85
CA ARG A 33 11.78 2.41 10.32
C ARG A 33 12.56 1.31 9.62
N ALA A 34 11.89 0.31 9.08
CA ALA A 34 12.54 -0.75 8.32
C ALA A 34 13.25 -0.22 7.06
N ILE A 35 12.76 0.90 6.53
CA ILE A 35 13.23 1.49 5.25
C ILE A 35 13.89 2.84 5.46
N LEU A 36 13.29 3.69 6.32
CA LEU A 36 13.71 5.09 6.48
C LEU A 36 14.66 5.28 7.67
N PRO A 37 15.78 5.99 7.49
CA PRO A 37 16.72 6.28 8.58
C PRO A 37 16.16 7.30 9.58
N THR A 38 15.10 8.01 9.23
CA THR A 38 14.46 9.02 10.06
C THR A 38 12.95 8.99 9.90
N LEU A 39 12.24 9.25 10.99
CA LEU A 39 10.79 9.42 11.00
C LEU A 39 10.37 10.89 11.02
N ARG A 40 11.28 11.80 10.77
CA ARG A 40 10.90 13.21 10.56
C ARG A 40 10.09 13.28 9.28
N PRO A 41 8.81 13.65 9.35
CA PRO A 41 7.96 13.63 8.17
C PRO A 41 8.44 14.65 7.14
N ILE A 42 8.74 14.14 5.95
CA ILE A 42 8.80 14.93 4.74
C ILE A 42 7.46 14.68 4.06
N GLY A 43 6.47 15.50 4.39
CA GLY A 43 5.09 15.28 3.95
C GLY A 43 4.54 13.91 4.41
N GLU A 44 3.86 13.21 3.53
CA GLU A 44 3.21 11.93 3.78
C GLU A 44 4.09 10.71 3.49
N LEU A 45 5.36 10.92 3.10
CA LEU A 45 6.25 9.81 2.70
C LEU A 45 6.40 8.76 3.81
N VAL A 46 6.57 9.19 5.06
CA VAL A 46 6.77 8.26 6.19
C VAL A 46 5.54 7.39 6.42
N THR A 47 4.34 7.96 6.32
CA THR A 47 3.09 7.20 6.45
C THR A 47 2.88 6.28 5.28
N TYR A 48 3.14 6.73 4.05
CA TYR A 48 3.09 5.89 2.85
C TYR A 48 4.00 4.67 2.96
N ILE A 49 5.27 4.86 3.32
CA ILE A 49 6.21 3.75 3.50
C ILE A 49 5.73 2.80 4.61
N GLY A 50 5.24 3.34 5.72
CA GLY A 50 4.71 2.54 6.83
C GLY A 50 3.49 1.71 6.43
N GLU A 51 2.59 2.25 5.62
CA GLU A 51 1.45 1.53 5.07
C GLU A 51 1.90 0.43 4.11
N ALA A 52 2.77 0.75 3.14
CA ALA A 52 3.27 -0.23 2.18
C ALA A 52 3.96 -1.42 2.89
N VAL A 53 4.83 -1.15 3.87
CA VAL A 53 5.48 -2.19 4.68
C VAL A 53 4.44 -3.01 5.47
N THR A 54 3.45 -2.35 6.06
CA THR A 54 2.40 -3.03 6.84
C THR A 54 1.58 -3.97 5.96
N GLU A 55 1.19 -3.52 4.78
CA GLU A 55 0.40 -4.29 3.84
C GLU A 55 1.18 -5.51 3.31
N LEU A 56 2.43 -5.33 2.91
CA LEU A 56 3.25 -6.46 2.44
C LEU A 56 3.52 -7.47 3.55
N ARG A 57 3.80 -7.04 4.77
CA ARG A 57 3.92 -7.90 5.95
C ARG A 57 2.61 -8.59 6.31
N GLY A 58 1.49 -7.94 6.04
CA GLY A 58 0.14 -8.49 6.19
C GLY A 58 -0.22 -9.54 5.14
N GLY A 59 0.62 -9.73 4.12
CA GLY A 59 0.39 -10.71 3.06
C GLY A 59 -0.44 -10.18 1.89
N SER A 60 -0.55 -8.87 1.72
CA SER A 60 -1.19 -8.26 0.55
C SER A 60 -0.44 -8.65 -0.73
N ASP A 61 -1.16 -9.13 -1.72
CA ASP A 61 -0.58 -9.54 -3.02
C ASP A 61 -0.13 -8.33 -3.85
N ILE A 62 -0.78 -7.18 -3.68
CA ILE A 62 -0.45 -5.95 -4.40
C ILE A 62 -0.76 -4.71 -3.55
N VAL A 63 0.12 -3.74 -3.61
CA VAL A 63 -0.07 -2.39 -3.06
C VAL A 63 -0.06 -1.40 -4.21
N LEU A 64 -1.11 -0.60 -4.34
CA LEU A 64 -1.22 0.41 -5.39
C LEU A 64 -0.82 1.79 -4.86
N ASN A 65 0.19 2.40 -5.46
CA ASN A 65 0.56 3.79 -5.25
C ASN A 65 -0.09 4.65 -6.34
N VAL A 66 -1.27 5.17 -6.05
CA VAL A 66 -2.04 5.99 -7.00
C VAL A 66 -1.84 7.47 -6.68
N ALA A 67 -1.35 8.23 -7.65
CA ALA A 67 -1.05 9.64 -7.43
C ALA A 67 -1.11 10.48 -8.73
N PRO A 68 -1.25 11.80 -8.61
CA PRO A 68 -1.04 12.67 -9.75
C PRO A 68 0.42 12.61 -10.21
N GLN A 69 0.61 12.77 -11.51
CA GLN A 69 1.96 12.83 -12.10
C GLN A 69 2.77 13.97 -11.48
N GLY A 70 4.02 13.69 -11.11
CA GLY A 70 4.89 14.66 -10.44
C GLY A 70 4.67 14.79 -8.93
N CYS A 71 3.83 13.93 -8.32
CA CYS A 71 3.73 13.86 -6.87
C CYS A 71 5.07 13.44 -6.25
N MET A 72 5.68 14.32 -5.48
CA MET A 72 6.98 14.09 -4.85
C MET A 72 6.97 12.87 -3.93
N VAL A 73 5.96 12.73 -3.09
CA VAL A 73 5.85 11.61 -2.15
C VAL A 73 5.78 10.27 -2.87
N SER A 74 4.95 10.19 -3.92
CA SER A 74 4.78 8.97 -4.70
C SER A 74 6.01 8.63 -5.53
N SER A 75 6.69 9.62 -6.09
CA SER A 75 7.95 9.42 -6.82
C SER A 75 9.08 8.97 -5.89
N MET A 76 9.17 9.51 -4.68
CA MET A 76 10.11 9.01 -3.67
C MET A 76 9.75 7.60 -3.21
N GLY A 77 8.47 7.29 -3.09
CA GLY A 77 7.98 5.93 -2.80
C GLY A 77 8.38 4.93 -3.87
N GLU A 78 8.29 5.33 -5.15
CA GLU A 78 8.75 4.51 -6.28
C GLU A 78 10.24 4.17 -6.18
N LEU A 79 11.08 5.14 -5.86
CA LEU A 79 12.54 4.92 -5.66
C LEU A 79 12.84 3.95 -4.50
N LEU A 80 11.99 3.90 -3.49
CA LEU A 80 12.15 3.03 -2.33
C LEU A 80 11.49 1.65 -2.49
N THR A 81 10.72 1.43 -3.54
CA THR A 81 10.02 0.17 -3.81
C THR A 81 10.93 -1.06 -3.75
N PRO A 82 12.13 -1.08 -4.36
CA PRO A 82 13.00 -2.25 -4.27
C PRO A 82 13.42 -2.60 -2.84
N ALA A 83 13.60 -1.59 -1.99
CA ALA A 83 13.94 -1.81 -0.59
C ALA A 83 12.75 -2.34 0.21
N ILE A 84 11.53 -1.90 -0.10
CA ILE A 84 10.31 -2.36 0.57
C ILE A 84 9.97 -3.80 0.16
N GLU A 85 10.02 -4.10 -1.13
CA GLU A 85 9.77 -5.45 -1.67
C GLU A 85 10.86 -6.45 -1.27
N GLY A 86 12.06 -5.98 -0.97
CA GLY A 86 13.20 -6.79 -0.53
C GLY A 86 13.22 -7.11 0.97
N LEU A 87 12.19 -6.74 1.75
CA LEU A 87 12.12 -7.08 3.17
C LEU A 87 11.96 -8.59 3.36
N GLU A 88 12.88 -9.19 4.12
CA GLU A 88 12.91 -10.64 4.35
C GLU A 88 11.71 -11.17 5.14
N ASP A 89 11.06 -10.33 5.94
CA ASP A 89 9.92 -10.67 6.78
C ASP A 89 8.54 -10.40 6.13
N ALA A 90 8.52 -10.08 4.85
CA ALA A 90 7.28 -10.00 4.08
C ALA A 90 6.89 -11.42 3.60
N PRO A 91 5.78 -12.01 4.07
CA PRO A 91 5.46 -13.41 3.83
C PRO A 91 5.01 -13.74 2.40
N GLY A 92 4.88 -12.73 1.55
CA GLY A 92 4.30 -12.86 0.22
C GLY A 92 5.23 -12.44 -0.91
N ARG A 93 4.78 -12.70 -2.13
CA ARG A 93 5.34 -12.12 -3.36
C ARG A 93 4.64 -10.80 -3.70
N GLY A 94 4.18 -10.09 -2.66
CA GLY A 94 3.49 -8.82 -2.85
C GLY A 94 4.35 -7.83 -3.62
N CYS A 95 3.74 -7.09 -4.52
CA CYS A 95 4.43 -6.06 -5.28
C CYS A 95 3.77 -4.70 -5.09
N ILE A 96 4.56 -3.64 -5.26
CA ILE A 96 4.07 -2.27 -5.27
C ILE A 96 3.99 -1.81 -6.73
N GLN A 97 2.80 -1.40 -7.14
CA GLN A 97 2.58 -0.86 -8.47
C GLN A 97 2.27 0.63 -8.39
N HIS A 98 2.95 1.40 -9.24
CA HIS A 98 2.77 2.84 -9.34
C HIS A 98 1.85 3.18 -10.51
N LEU A 99 0.81 3.95 -10.21
CA LEU A 99 -0.18 4.41 -11.19
C LEU A 99 -0.24 5.95 -11.11
N PHE A 100 0.47 6.61 -12.01
CA PHE A 100 0.50 8.07 -12.07
C PHE A 100 -0.36 8.57 -13.23
N SER A 101 -1.24 9.52 -12.92
CA SER A 101 -2.15 10.12 -13.89
C SER A 101 -1.94 11.63 -13.97
N ALA A 102 -1.95 12.17 -15.18
CA ALA A 102 -1.93 13.62 -15.42
C ALA A 102 -3.34 14.23 -15.33
N GLU A 103 -4.36 13.49 -15.75
CA GLU A 103 -5.73 14.00 -15.94
C GLU A 103 -6.78 13.26 -15.10
N GLY A 104 -6.34 12.38 -14.17
CA GLY A 104 -7.23 11.61 -13.31
C GLY A 104 -7.70 10.29 -13.92
N ASP A 105 -7.25 9.94 -15.11
CA ASP A 105 -7.47 8.66 -15.74
C ASP A 105 -6.51 7.60 -15.18
N ILE A 106 -6.98 6.39 -15.02
CA ILE A 106 -6.16 5.24 -14.61
C ILE A 106 -5.86 4.41 -15.85
N ASN A 107 -4.58 4.07 -16.04
CA ASN A 107 -4.19 3.13 -17.08
C ASN A 107 -4.65 1.71 -16.70
N GLU A 108 -5.81 1.30 -17.20
CA GLU A 108 -6.44 0.01 -16.91
C GLU A 108 -5.59 -1.18 -17.39
N GLU A 109 -4.84 -1.01 -18.48
CA GLU A 109 -3.95 -2.04 -18.98
C GLU A 109 -2.79 -2.29 -18.02
N LEU A 110 -2.16 -1.22 -17.54
CA LEU A 110 -1.11 -1.30 -16.52
C LEU A 110 -1.62 -1.90 -15.23
N LEU A 111 -2.81 -1.53 -14.78
CA LEU A 111 -3.45 -2.10 -13.61
C LEU A 111 -3.68 -3.61 -13.79
N THR A 112 -4.22 -4.01 -14.94
CA THR A 112 -4.46 -5.42 -15.27
C THR A 112 -3.17 -6.23 -15.27
N LEU A 113 -2.10 -5.73 -15.91
CA LEU A 113 -0.79 -6.37 -15.91
C LEU A 113 -0.19 -6.50 -14.51
N SER A 114 -0.41 -5.50 -13.66
CA SER A 114 0.07 -5.51 -12.29
C SER A 114 -0.63 -6.59 -11.45
N VAL A 115 -1.95 -6.71 -11.58
CA VAL A 115 -2.73 -7.77 -10.94
C VAL A 115 -2.28 -9.15 -11.43
N LEU A 116 -2.09 -9.32 -12.73
CA LEU A 116 -1.60 -10.58 -13.30
C LEU A 116 -0.19 -10.94 -12.78
N LYS A 117 0.69 -9.96 -12.66
CA LYS A 117 2.02 -10.14 -12.09
C LYS A 117 1.96 -10.57 -10.62
N SER A 118 1.09 -9.96 -9.82
CA SER A 118 0.93 -10.28 -8.39
C SER A 118 0.38 -11.70 -8.16
N LEU A 119 -0.53 -12.16 -9.02
CA LEU A 119 -1.10 -13.51 -8.94
C LEU A 119 -0.09 -14.61 -9.22
N GLY A 120 0.97 -14.32 -9.96
CA GLY A 120 1.95 -15.30 -10.43
C GLY A 120 1.37 -16.29 -11.48
N PRO A 121 2.22 -16.94 -12.25
CA PRO A 121 1.77 -17.81 -13.34
C PRO A 121 0.90 -18.98 -12.86
N GLU A 122 1.21 -19.57 -11.71
CA GLU A 122 0.48 -20.72 -11.19
C GLU A 122 -0.96 -20.39 -10.80
N ARG A 123 -1.21 -19.23 -10.19
CA ARG A 123 -2.56 -18.79 -9.78
C ARG A 123 -3.40 -18.35 -10.98
N TYR A 124 -2.77 -17.79 -12.01
CA TYR A 124 -3.46 -17.38 -13.23
C TYR A 124 -4.04 -18.59 -13.96
N PHE A 125 -3.27 -19.65 -14.14
CA PHE A 125 -3.72 -20.87 -14.84
C PHE A 125 -4.78 -21.64 -14.05
N MET A 126 -4.74 -21.66 -12.72
CA MET A 126 -5.75 -22.32 -11.90
C MET A 126 -7.11 -21.62 -11.93
N ARG A 127 -7.15 -20.29 -12.05
CA ARG A 127 -8.42 -19.53 -12.17
C ARG A 127 -9.02 -19.58 -13.58
N ALA A 128 -8.22 -19.72 -14.60
CA ALA A 128 -8.69 -19.86 -15.98
C ALA A 128 -9.25 -21.27 -16.28
N ALA A 129 -8.98 -22.25 -15.41
CA ALA A 129 -9.43 -23.64 -15.54
C ALA A 129 -10.65 -23.98 -14.68
N ALA A 130 -11.15 -23.04 -13.86
CA ALA A 130 -12.36 -23.18 -13.01
C ALA A 130 -13.52 -22.38 -13.58
#